data_e99f45ba356952a055ed485131af5306
#
_entry.id   e99f45ba356952a055ed485131af5306
#
_cell.length_a   1.000
_cell.length_b   1.000
_cell.length_c   1.000
_cell.angle_alpha   90.00
_cell.angle_beta   90.00
_cell.angle_gamma   90.00
#
_symmetry.space_group_name_H-M   'P 1'
#
loop_
_entity.id
_entity.type
_entity.pdbx_description
1 polymer ?
#
loop_
_entity_poly.entity_id
_entity_poly.type
_entity_poly.pdbx_seq_one_letter_code
_entity_poly.pdbx_strand_id
1 'polypeptide(L)'
;MLDPVLLDEIRSRFHHVDNCPYQGPRIFFENAGGSLTLKSVVKVNTVLSAIPDNQGRDNPASRELVRIIATAREDMKTFFGVDDGVVFTGESGTEVLFRLVRAAIMGSPQGGNVVGSTLEHPATASARSKWCPVAGKENINIAHEKNQILVTAQDYLQQVNSDTRVATIIQTSPVTGMAIDVQAVAQAIRTVAPQCFIIVDSIQHAAHGVMDMGACGVDGCALSGYKVFSRHNYGVGWVSPRMSTLPHEKLDGTADDFWELGTRDTAAFATFSEVVKYLDWLGSQVSDLSDRRARLEAAGNAMMAQEAHLVDIAINGADGQPGIRALPGAYIVGGPDNPYREGLVSYAFAGIPSAEVVDLLNQRGIRTHVRKADYFSGNILDPLEMDSCIRTSFCHYNTKAEVLTLLEALTEITQA
;
A
#
# COMPACT_ATOMS: atom_id res chain seq x y z
N MET A 1 4.21 -6.08 20.80
CA MET A 1 3.99 -4.61 20.98
C MET A 1 5.31 -3.89 21.05
N LEU A 2 5.36 -2.70 20.48
CA LEU A 2 6.48 -1.79 20.64
C LEU A 2 6.57 -1.33 22.10
N ASP A 3 7.80 -1.19 22.59
CA ASP A 3 8.06 -0.62 23.92
C ASP A 3 7.55 0.82 23.96
N PRO A 4 6.92 1.29 25.05
CA PRO A 4 6.37 2.65 25.14
C PRO A 4 7.40 3.76 24.87
N VAL A 5 8.65 3.62 25.32
CA VAL A 5 9.70 4.61 25.08
C VAL A 5 10.05 4.66 23.57
N LEU A 6 10.17 3.50 22.94
CA LEU A 6 10.39 3.41 21.49
C LEU A 6 9.20 3.98 20.72
N LEU A 7 7.97 3.71 21.15
CA LEU A 7 6.78 4.26 20.52
C LEU A 7 6.74 5.80 20.56
N ASP A 8 7.11 6.40 21.68
CA ASP A 8 7.24 7.87 21.81
C ASP A 8 8.32 8.41 20.88
N GLU A 9 9.46 7.73 20.75
CA GLU A 9 10.51 8.11 19.82
C GLU A 9 10.04 7.99 18.35
N ILE A 10 9.34 6.92 17.99
CA ILE A 10 8.70 6.76 16.67
C ILE A 10 7.78 7.95 16.39
N ARG A 11 6.85 8.25 17.29
CA ARG A 11 5.88 9.37 17.17
C ARG A 11 6.59 10.70 16.99
N SER A 12 7.69 10.93 17.70
CA SER A 12 8.48 12.16 17.60
C SER A 12 9.05 12.41 16.20
N ARG A 13 9.20 11.39 15.36
CA ARG A 13 9.76 11.48 14.01
C ARG A 13 8.74 11.90 12.94
N PHE A 14 7.45 11.87 13.25
CA PHE A 14 6.38 12.23 12.32
C PHE A 14 5.84 13.64 12.56
N HIS A 15 5.34 14.27 11.50
CA HIS A 15 4.58 15.51 11.60
C HIS A 15 3.14 15.22 12.00
N HIS A 16 2.57 16.15 12.77
CA HIS A 16 1.12 16.19 13.05
C HIS A 16 0.56 14.91 13.69
N VAL A 17 1.30 14.22 14.55
CA VAL A 17 0.85 12.98 15.20
C VAL A 17 -0.41 13.23 16.03
N ASP A 18 -0.36 14.19 16.95
CA ASP A 18 -1.44 14.48 17.90
C ASP A 18 -2.25 15.73 17.54
N ASN A 19 -1.79 16.50 16.55
CA ASN A 19 -2.38 17.79 16.24
C ASN A 19 -2.43 18.06 14.74
N CYS A 20 -3.62 18.38 14.24
CA CYS A 20 -3.83 18.84 12.88
C CYS A 20 -3.75 20.38 12.84
N PRO A 21 -3.01 21.00 11.90
CA PRO A 21 -2.92 22.46 11.83
C PRO A 21 -4.25 23.16 11.54
N TYR A 22 -5.25 22.44 11.03
CA TYR A 22 -6.57 22.98 10.68
C TYR A 22 -7.67 22.61 11.68
N GLN A 23 -7.55 21.47 12.38
CA GLN A 23 -8.57 20.96 13.30
C GLN A 23 -8.19 21.12 14.78
N GLY A 24 -6.89 21.24 15.08
CA GLY A 24 -6.37 21.17 16.45
C GLY A 24 -6.07 19.72 16.88
N PRO A 25 -6.16 19.41 18.18
CA PRO A 25 -5.88 18.07 18.69
C PRO A 25 -6.76 17.01 18.01
N ARG A 26 -6.15 15.90 17.60
CA ARG A 26 -6.88 14.78 16.97
C ARG A 26 -6.15 13.47 17.11
N ILE A 27 -6.90 12.38 17.13
CA ILE A 27 -6.45 11.01 16.90
C ILE A 27 -6.58 10.70 15.39
N PHE A 28 -5.54 10.12 14.77
CA PHE A 28 -5.52 9.88 13.33
C PHE A 28 -5.62 8.39 13.00
N PHE A 29 -6.78 7.98 12.50
CA PHE A 29 -7.08 6.63 12.06
C PHE A 29 -7.49 6.56 10.57
N GLU A 30 -6.93 7.45 9.74
CA GLU A 30 -7.17 7.48 8.30
C GLU A 30 -5.91 7.09 7.50
N ASN A 31 -5.05 6.24 8.08
CA ASN A 31 -3.75 5.86 7.52
C ASN A 31 -3.86 5.18 6.14
N ALA A 32 -4.91 4.41 5.89
CA ALA A 32 -5.18 3.80 4.58
C ALA A 32 -5.51 4.84 3.49
N GLY A 33 -5.89 6.07 3.85
CA GLY A 33 -6.01 7.21 2.95
C GLY A 33 -4.66 7.83 2.59
N GLY A 34 -3.74 7.85 3.54
CA GLY A 34 -2.38 8.36 3.46
C GLY A 34 -1.78 8.40 4.86
N SER A 35 -0.55 7.90 5.02
CA SER A 35 0.14 7.87 6.31
C SER A 35 0.62 9.25 6.74
N LEU A 36 0.98 9.41 8.02
CA LEU A 36 1.69 10.60 8.49
C LEU A 36 3.06 10.70 7.82
N THR A 37 3.53 11.92 7.59
CA THR A 37 4.79 12.19 6.89
C THR A 37 5.94 12.34 7.89
N LEU A 38 7.07 11.70 7.61
CA LEU A 38 8.31 11.84 8.37
C LEU A 38 8.84 13.29 8.32
N LYS A 39 9.33 13.79 9.43
CA LYS A 39 9.97 15.13 9.53
C LYS A 39 11.20 15.22 8.62
N SER A 40 11.97 14.14 8.49
CA SER A 40 13.15 14.08 7.62
C SER A 40 12.75 14.18 6.13
N VAL A 41 11.62 13.60 5.73
CA VAL A 41 11.05 13.73 4.38
C VAL A 41 10.75 15.19 4.04
N VAL A 42 10.05 15.90 4.93
CA VAL A 42 9.73 17.33 4.72
C VAL A 42 11.02 18.16 4.63
N LYS A 43 11.98 17.90 5.52
CA LYS A 43 13.27 18.59 5.52
C LYS A 43 14.05 18.42 4.22
N VAL A 44 14.25 17.18 3.75
CA VAL A 44 15.00 16.91 2.51
C VAL A 44 14.27 17.43 1.28
N ASN A 45 12.94 17.31 1.25
CA ASN A 45 12.13 17.87 0.17
C ASN A 45 12.30 19.38 0.05
N THR A 46 12.26 20.11 1.18
CA THR A 46 12.43 21.57 1.19
C THR A 46 13.79 21.99 0.65
N VAL A 47 14.87 21.27 1.03
CA VAL A 47 16.23 21.55 0.57
C VAL A 47 16.35 21.35 -0.94
N LEU A 48 15.87 20.21 -1.46
CA LEU A 48 16.03 19.86 -2.87
C LEU A 48 15.11 20.65 -3.80
N SER A 49 13.92 21.04 -3.34
CA SER A 49 13.02 21.90 -4.11
C SER A 49 13.58 23.31 -4.35
N ALA A 50 14.59 23.74 -3.60
CA ALA A 50 15.25 25.01 -3.80
C ALA A 50 16.44 24.97 -4.78
N ILE A 51 16.82 23.77 -5.26
CA ILE A 51 17.94 23.57 -6.21
C ILE A 51 17.39 23.63 -7.64
N PRO A 52 17.80 24.60 -8.46
CA PRO A 52 17.30 24.75 -9.82
C PRO A 52 18.00 23.85 -10.84
N ASP A 53 19.05 23.13 -10.41
CA ASP A 53 19.87 22.35 -11.33
C ASP A 53 19.16 21.08 -11.81
N ASN A 54 19.49 20.68 -13.04
CA ASN A 54 19.05 19.41 -13.61
C ASN A 54 20.19 18.37 -13.58
N GLN A 55 19.79 17.11 -13.56
CA GLN A 55 20.69 15.97 -13.72
C GLN A 55 21.44 16.04 -15.06
N GLY A 56 22.66 15.50 -15.10
CA GLY A 56 23.42 15.36 -16.35
C GLY A 56 24.06 16.67 -16.88
N ARG A 57 24.17 17.69 -16.04
CA ARG A 57 24.97 18.89 -16.34
C ARG A 57 26.38 18.74 -15.74
N ASP A 58 27.35 19.43 -16.33
CA ASP A 58 28.73 19.40 -15.86
C ASP A 58 29.01 20.49 -14.81
N ASN A 59 28.37 20.35 -13.65
CA ASN A 59 28.61 21.19 -12.48
C ASN A 59 28.48 20.37 -11.18
N PRO A 60 28.98 20.88 -10.03
CA PRO A 60 28.94 20.14 -8.77
C PRO A 60 27.53 19.81 -8.30
N ALA A 61 26.55 20.69 -8.45
CA ALA A 61 25.17 20.47 -8.03
C ALA A 61 24.54 19.33 -8.83
N SER A 62 24.66 19.36 -10.15
CA SER A 62 24.15 18.27 -11.02
C SER A 62 24.76 16.91 -10.70
N ARG A 63 26.08 16.85 -10.42
CA ARG A 63 26.74 15.60 -10.01
C ARG A 63 26.20 15.08 -8.68
N GLU A 64 25.91 15.99 -7.73
CA GLU A 64 25.31 15.59 -6.45
C GLU A 64 23.88 15.06 -6.64
N LEU A 65 23.04 15.68 -7.50
CA LEU A 65 21.72 15.15 -7.82
C LEU A 65 21.78 13.74 -8.41
N VAL A 66 22.73 13.47 -9.33
CA VAL A 66 22.94 12.13 -9.88
C VAL A 66 23.33 11.13 -8.77
N ARG A 67 24.21 11.53 -7.84
CA ARG A 67 24.61 10.69 -6.70
C ARG A 67 23.41 10.37 -5.80
N ILE A 68 22.55 11.37 -5.49
CA ILE A 68 21.35 11.20 -4.69
C ILE A 68 20.40 10.18 -5.35
N ILE A 69 20.18 10.31 -6.66
CA ILE A 69 19.31 9.39 -7.41
C ILE A 69 19.88 7.98 -7.40
N ALA A 70 21.19 7.82 -7.65
CA ALA A 70 21.82 6.51 -7.61
C ALA A 70 21.68 5.84 -6.23
N THR A 71 21.96 6.58 -5.14
CA THR A 71 21.77 6.08 -3.79
C THR A 71 20.32 5.68 -3.53
N ALA A 72 19.36 6.51 -3.95
CA ALA A 72 17.95 6.22 -3.74
C ALA A 72 17.47 4.99 -4.52
N ARG A 73 18.02 4.72 -5.69
CA ARG A 73 17.70 3.49 -6.43
C ARG A 73 18.16 2.24 -5.68
N GLU A 74 19.33 2.26 -5.06
CA GLU A 74 19.78 1.15 -4.19
C GLU A 74 18.89 1.03 -2.94
N ASP A 75 18.49 2.14 -2.33
CA ASP A 75 17.53 2.15 -1.23
C ASP A 75 16.17 1.55 -1.64
N MET A 76 15.66 1.89 -2.83
CA MET A 76 14.42 1.34 -3.38
C MET A 76 14.53 -0.17 -3.62
N LYS A 77 15.64 -0.67 -4.19
CA LYS A 77 15.87 -2.11 -4.35
C LYS A 77 15.87 -2.82 -3.00
N THR A 78 16.60 -2.29 -2.02
CA THR A 78 16.61 -2.82 -0.66
C THR A 78 15.20 -2.86 -0.07
N PHE A 79 14.38 -1.82 -0.28
CA PHE A 79 13.00 -1.79 0.20
C PHE A 79 12.13 -2.86 -0.47
N PHE A 80 12.22 -3.03 -1.79
CA PHE A 80 11.47 -4.07 -2.51
C PHE A 80 11.97 -5.49 -2.26
N GLY A 81 13.14 -5.68 -1.65
CA GLY A 81 13.76 -6.99 -1.46
C GLY A 81 14.22 -7.60 -2.77
N VAL A 82 14.89 -6.82 -3.62
CA VAL A 82 15.37 -7.24 -4.94
C VAL A 82 16.82 -6.82 -5.16
N ASP A 83 17.59 -7.67 -5.84
CA ASP A 83 18.97 -7.40 -6.17
C ASP A 83 19.14 -6.84 -7.60
N ASP A 84 18.19 -7.13 -8.47
CA ASP A 84 18.22 -6.81 -9.90
C ASP A 84 16.95 -6.12 -10.39
N GLY A 85 16.84 -5.93 -11.72
CA GLY A 85 15.76 -5.20 -12.33
C GLY A 85 15.93 -3.69 -12.23
N VAL A 86 14.87 -2.96 -12.57
CA VAL A 86 14.87 -1.50 -12.65
C VAL A 86 13.88 -0.91 -11.66
N VAL A 87 14.36 0.01 -10.81
CA VAL A 87 13.50 0.85 -9.97
C VAL A 87 13.41 2.25 -10.58
N PHE A 88 12.22 2.82 -10.54
CA PHE A 88 11.94 4.13 -11.16
C PHE A 88 10.85 4.89 -10.41
N THR A 89 10.76 6.20 -10.66
CA THR A 89 9.68 7.04 -10.12
C THR A 89 8.68 7.42 -11.22
N GLY A 90 7.41 7.49 -10.85
CA GLY A 90 6.31 8.03 -11.67
C GLY A 90 5.57 9.15 -10.94
N GLU A 91 4.49 9.68 -11.51
CA GLU A 91 3.70 10.78 -10.95
C GLU A 91 2.84 10.31 -9.75
N SER A 92 2.47 9.05 -9.72
CA SER A 92 1.67 8.42 -8.66
C SER A 92 1.76 6.90 -8.77
N GLY A 93 1.38 6.17 -7.71
CA GLY A 93 1.25 4.71 -7.80
C GLY A 93 0.24 4.28 -8.86
N THR A 94 -0.85 5.03 -9.05
CA THR A 94 -1.82 4.77 -10.13
C THR A 94 -1.19 4.87 -11.51
N GLU A 95 -0.41 5.90 -11.78
CA GLU A 95 0.29 6.06 -13.07
C GLU A 95 1.30 4.94 -13.28
N VAL A 96 2.08 4.60 -12.25
CA VAL A 96 3.03 3.48 -12.30
C VAL A 96 2.31 2.17 -12.63
N LEU A 97 1.20 1.84 -11.95
CA LEU A 97 0.40 0.64 -12.23
C LEU A 97 -0.11 0.60 -13.67
N PHE A 98 -0.64 1.73 -14.17
CA PHE A 98 -1.10 1.80 -15.56
C PHE A 98 0.01 1.49 -16.56
N ARG A 99 1.23 1.98 -16.31
CA ARG A 99 2.40 1.70 -17.16
C ARG A 99 2.85 0.26 -17.07
N LEU A 100 2.95 -0.30 -15.85
CA LEU A 100 3.33 -1.70 -15.65
C LEU A 100 2.35 -2.65 -16.33
N VAL A 101 1.06 -2.49 -16.07
CA VAL A 101 0.00 -3.34 -16.65
C VAL A 101 -0.04 -3.21 -18.17
N ARG A 102 0.07 -1.98 -18.71
CA ARG A 102 0.15 -1.77 -20.16
C ARG A 102 1.37 -2.45 -20.77
N ALA A 103 2.56 -2.23 -20.22
CA ALA A 103 3.79 -2.82 -20.76
C ALA A 103 3.71 -4.35 -20.77
N ALA A 104 3.21 -4.96 -19.68
CA ALA A 104 3.03 -6.42 -19.60
C ALA A 104 2.01 -6.93 -20.64
N ILE A 105 0.84 -6.27 -20.76
CA ILE A 105 -0.22 -6.69 -21.69
C ILE A 105 0.23 -6.52 -23.15
N MET A 106 0.80 -5.37 -23.51
CA MET A 106 1.19 -5.05 -24.87
C MET A 106 2.48 -5.76 -25.29
N GLY A 107 3.40 -6.02 -24.34
CA GLY A 107 4.68 -6.69 -24.59
C GLY A 107 4.62 -8.22 -24.55
N SER A 108 3.51 -8.80 -24.07
CA SER A 108 3.31 -10.26 -24.08
C SER A 108 2.76 -10.77 -25.43
N PRO A 109 2.93 -12.06 -25.78
CA PRO A 109 2.41 -12.63 -27.02
C PRO A 109 0.92 -12.33 -27.27
N GLN A 110 0.52 -12.21 -28.53
CA GLN A 110 -0.89 -11.96 -28.89
C GLN A 110 -1.83 -13.07 -28.42
N GLY A 111 -3.09 -12.69 -28.19
CA GLY A 111 -4.13 -13.60 -27.69
C GLY A 111 -3.93 -13.99 -26.23
N GLY A 112 -4.64 -15.02 -25.80
CA GLY A 112 -4.68 -15.48 -24.42
C GLY A 112 -5.47 -14.55 -23.51
N ASN A 113 -5.23 -14.65 -22.22
CA ASN A 113 -5.98 -13.91 -21.22
C ASN A 113 -5.08 -13.17 -20.21
N VAL A 114 -5.72 -12.24 -19.50
CA VAL A 114 -5.18 -11.49 -18.37
C VAL A 114 -6.10 -11.73 -17.18
N VAL A 115 -5.54 -12.16 -16.06
CA VAL A 115 -6.31 -12.45 -14.85
C VAL A 115 -6.04 -11.42 -13.76
N GLY A 116 -7.05 -11.13 -12.95
CA GLY A 116 -6.93 -10.35 -11.72
C GLY A 116 -8.22 -10.44 -10.94
N SER A 117 -8.21 -10.02 -9.68
CA SER A 117 -9.36 -10.22 -8.81
C SER A 117 -10.34 -9.05 -8.79
N THR A 118 -11.53 -9.29 -8.28
CA THR A 118 -12.50 -8.23 -7.96
C THR A 118 -12.12 -7.41 -6.73
N LEU A 119 -11.06 -7.79 -5.98
CA LEU A 119 -10.48 -6.99 -4.90
C LEU A 119 -9.58 -5.85 -5.37
N GLU A 120 -9.18 -5.86 -6.64
CA GLU A 120 -8.27 -4.90 -7.24
C GLU A 120 -8.72 -3.44 -7.03
N HIS A 121 -7.76 -2.58 -6.73
CA HIS A 121 -8.00 -1.14 -6.79
C HIS A 121 -8.35 -0.70 -8.21
N PRO A 122 -9.21 0.31 -8.40
CA PRO A 122 -9.59 0.83 -9.73
C PRO A 122 -8.41 1.14 -10.66
N ALA A 123 -7.24 1.50 -10.12
CA ALA A 123 -6.04 1.72 -10.92
C ALA A 123 -5.68 0.49 -11.76
N THR A 124 -5.57 -0.67 -11.13
CA THR A 124 -5.18 -1.94 -11.79
C THR A 124 -6.33 -2.49 -12.64
N ALA A 125 -7.56 -2.51 -12.08
CA ALA A 125 -8.74 -2.99 -12.79
C ALA A 125 -9.02 -2.19 -14.07
N SER A 126 -8.92 -0.85 -14.02
CA SER A 126 -9.11 0.02 -15.19
C SER A 126 -7.99 -0.14 -16.22
N ALA A 127 -6.74 -0.33 -15.79
CA ALA A 127 -5.64 -0.58 -16.71
C ALA A 127 -5.87 -1.89 -17.50
N ARG A 128 -6.28 -2.98 -16.84
CA ARG A 128 -6.64 -4.24 -17.51
C ARG A 128 -7.81 -4.03 -18.48
N SER A 129 -8.91 -3.44 -18.02
CA SER A 129 -10.10 -3.18 -18.84
C SER A 129 -9.78 -2.35 -20.09
N LYS A 130 -8.85 -1.41 -19.99
CA LYS A 130 -8.42 -0.56 -21.11
C LYS A 130 -7.55 -1.32 -22.10
N TRP A 131 -6.55 -2.04 -21.63
CA TRP A 131 -5.50 -2.55 -22.51
C TRP A 131 -5.75 -3.96 -23.05
N CYS A 132 -6.54 -4.79 -22.36
CA CYS A 132 -6.88 -6.12 -22.86
C CYS A 132 -7.55 -6.11 -24.24
N PRO A 133 -8.60 -5.30 -24.49
CA PRO A 133 -9.20 -5.23 -25.82
C PRO A 133 -8.24 -4.73 -26.90
N VAL A 134 -7.36 -3.78 -26.57
CA VAL A 134 -6.35 -3.24 -27.51
C VAL A 134 -5.36 -4.31 -27.93
N ALA A 135 -4.98 -5.21 -27.01
CA ALA A 135 -4.04 -6.31 -27.26
C ALA A 135 -4.76 -7.61 -27.74
N GLY A 136 -6.07 -7.59 -27.95
CA GLY A 136 -6.85 -8.78 -28.33
C GLY A 136 -6.80 -9.89 -27.28
N LYS A 137 -6.77 -9.54 -25.98
CA LYS A 137 -6.73 -10.46 -24.85
C LYS A 137 -8.05 -10.46 -24.09
N GLU A 138 -8.42 -11.62 -23.56
CA GLU A 138 -9.54 -11.74 -22.63
C GLU A 138 -9.16 -11.16 -21.25
N ASN A 139 -10.06 -10.41 -20.62
CA ASN A 139 -9.89 -9.89 -19.27
C ASN A 139 -10.76 -10.69 -18.28
N ILE A 140 -10.13 -11.50 -17.44
CA ILE A 140 -10.80 -12.38 -16.49
C ILE A 140 -10.74 -11.75 -15.09
N ASN A 141 -11.92 -11.60 -14.46
CA ASN A 141 -12.04 -11.14 -13.08
C ASN A 141 -12.37 -12.32 -12.16
N ILE A 142 -11.46 -12.61 -11.25
CA ILE A 142 -11.63 -13.64 -10.22
C ILE A 142 -12.49 -13.05 -9.10
N ALA A 143 -13.68 -13.61 -8.90
CA ALA A 143 -14.56 -13.15 -7.83
C ALA A 143 -13.98 -13.49 -6.45
N HIS A 144 -14.03 -12.53 -5.53
CA HIS A 144 -13.66 -12.77 -4.14
C HIS A 144 -14.78 -13.52 -3.39
N GLU A 145 -14.42 -14.27 -2.35
CA GLU A 145 -15.36 -14.88 -1.44
C GLU A 145 -16.03 -13.77 -0.59
N LYS A 146 -17.38 -13.81 -0.48
CA LYS A 146 -18.18 -12.70 0.07
C LYS A 146 -18.02 -12.49 1.58
N ASN A 147 -17.85 -13.57 2.35
CA ASN A 147 -17.86 -13.45 3.81
C ASN A 147 -16.51 -13.00 4.37
N GLN A 148 -15.43 -13.57 3.83
CA GLN A 148 -14.06 -13.26 4.24
C GLN A 148 -13.42 -12.15 3.38
N ILE A 149 -14.02 -11.84 2.23
CA ILE A 149 -13.50 -10.87 1.25
C ILE A 149 -12.06 -11.22 0.84
N LEU A 150 -11.85 -12.47 0.48
CA LEU A 150 -10.54 -13.00 0.10
C LEU A 150 -10.54 -13.57 -1.31
N VAL A 151 -9.36 -13.58 -1.91
CA VAL A 151 -9.01 -14.34 -3.11
C VAL A 151 -7.72 -15.10 -2.81
N THR A 152 -7.71 -16.39 -3.04
CA THR A 152 -6.62 -17.31 -2.70
C THR A 152 -5.83 -17.76 -3.92
N ALA A 153 -4.69 -18.42 -3.71
CA ALA A 153 -3.95 -19.09 -4.78
C ALA A 153 -4.81 -20.12 -5.56
N GLN A 154 -5.73 -20.80 -4.86
CA GLN A 154 -6.64 -21.76 -5.49
C GLN A 154 -7.63 -21.08 -6.43
N ASP A 155 -8.12 -19.89 -6.09
CA ASP A 155 -9.03 -19.13 -6.95
C ASP A 155 -8.33 -18.67 -8.24
N TYR A 156 -7.06 -18.26 -8.14
CA TYR A 156 -6.23 -17.96 -9.31
C TYR A 156 -6.02 -19.22 -10.17
N LEU A 157 -5.69 -20.38 -9.58
CA LEU A 157 -5.49 -21.62 -10.30
C LEU A 157 -6.70 -22.08 -11.12
N GLN A 158 -7.91 -21.79 -10.66
CA GLN A 158 -9.14 -22.13 -11.38
C GLN A 158 -9.34 -21.32 -12.68
N GLN A 159 -8.70 -20.16 -12.79
CA GLN A 159 -8.87 -19.23 -13.91
C GLN A 159 -7.63 -19.13 -14.81
N VAL A 160 -6.47 -19.55 -14.31
CA VAL A 160 -5.21 -19.54 -15.07
C VAL A 160 -5.10 -20.75 -15.97
N ASN A 161 -4.61 -20.56 -17.19
CA ASN A 161 -4.27 -21.61 -18.12
C ASN A 161 -2.94 -21.32 -18.81
N SER A 162 -2.46 -22.20 -19.69
CA SER A 162 -1.18 -22.06 -20.42
C SER A 162 -1.09 -20.79 -21.29
N ASP A 163 -2.25 -20.21 -21.63
CA ASP A 163 -2.35 -18.99 -22.43
C ASP A 163 -2.54 -17.73 -21.59
N THR A 164 -2.46 -17.82 -20.26
CA THR A 164 -2.46 -16.66 -19.38
C THR A 164 -1.15 -15.88 -19.55
N ARG A 165 -1.29 -14.63 -20.00
CA ARG A 165 -0.15 -13.76 -20.34
C ARG A 165 0.25 -12.80 -19.21
N VAL A 166 -0.74 -12.29 -18.48
CA VAL A 166 -0.52 -11.34 -17.38
C VAL A 166 -1.45 -11.70 -16.23
N ALA A 167 -0.94 -11.58 -15.02
CA ALA A 167 -1.72 -11.62 -13.78
C ALA A 167 -1.49 -10.35 -12.98
N THR A 168 -2.53 -9.80 -12.38
CA THR A 168 -2.43 -8.71 -11.44
C THR A 168 -2.89 -9.16 -10.07
N ILE A 169 -2.19 -8.71 -9.02
CA ILE A 169 -2.47 -9.08 -7.62
C ILE A 169 -2.44 -7.82 -6.78
N ILE A 170 -3.54 -7.50 -6.12
CA ILE A 170 -3.50 -6.53 -5.02
C ILE A 170 -2.98 -7.22 -3.76
N GLN A 171 -1.93 -6.68 -3.14
CA GLN A 171 -1.35 -7.32 -1.97
C GLN A 171 -2.23 -7.11 -0.73
N THR A 172 -2.80 -5.92 -0.54
CA THR A 172 -3.72 -5.62 0.57
C THR A 172 -4.83 -4.70 0.10
N SER A 173 -6.07 -5.05 0.42
CA SER A 173 -7.24 -4.24 0.09
C SER A 173 -7.28 -2.94 0.93
N PRO A 174 -7.32 -1.76 0.31
CA PRO A 174 -7.46 -0.49 1.04
C PRO A 174 -8.88 -0.27 1.61
N VAL A 175 -9.79 -1.17 1.30
CA VAL A 175 -11.18 -1.12 1.78
C VAL A 175 -11.36 -2.01 3.01
N THR A 176 -10.82 -3.22 2.98
CA THR A 176 -11.09 -4.24 4.00
C THR A 176 -9.89 -4.56 4.89
N GLY A 177 -8.67 -4.22 4.46
CA GLY A 177 -7.42 -4.60 5.12
C GLY A 177 -7.01 -6.05 4.88
N MET A 178 -7.76 -6.82 4.08
CA MET A 178 -7.40 -8.21 3.81
C MET A 178 -6.19 -8.29 2.89
N ALA A 179 -5.17 -9.00 3.34
CA ALA A 179 -3.95 -9.28 2.59
C ALA A 179 -4.08 -10.58 1.79
N ILE A 180 -3.44 -10.61 0.62
CA ILE A 180 -3.31 -11.78 -0.24
C ILE A 180 -1.89 -12.29 -0.14
N ASP A 181 -1.72 -13.59 0.00
CA ASP A 181 -0.41 -14.26 -0.09
C ASP A 181 0.09 -14.21 -1.54
N VAL A 182 0.83 -13.14 -1.86
CA VAL A 182 1.37 -12.89 -3.20
C VAL A 182 2.31 -14.03 -3.63
N GLN A 183 3.12 -14.55 -2.72
CA GLN A 183 4.07 -15.62 -3.03
C GLN A 183 3.33 -16.91 -3.42
N ALA A 184 2.34 -17.31 -2.63
CA ALA A 184 1.55 -18.51 -2.93
C ALA A 184 0.78 -18.35 -4.25
N VAL A 185 0.17 -17.18 -4.52
CA VAL A 185 -0.51 -16.89 -5.78
C VAL A 185 0.47 -16.92 -6.96
N ALA A 186 1.62 -16.27 -6.85
CA ALA A 186 2.62 -16.25 -7.91
C ALA A 186 3.15 -17.65 -8.21
N GLN A 187 3.46 -18.45 -7.19
CA GLN A 187 3.88 -19.84 -7.35
C GLN A 187 2.80 -20.68 -8.05
N ALA A 188 1.55 -20.54 -7.65
CA ALA A 188 0.43 -21.23 -8.27
C ALA A 188 0.30 -20.88 -9.77
N ILE A 189 0.35 -19.60 -10.12
CA ILE A 189 0.33 -19.13 -11.51
C ILE A 189 1.51 -19.72 -12.30
N ARG A 190 2.72 -19.72 -11.74
CA ARG A 190 3.93 -20.23 -12.40
C ARG A 190 3.86 -21.72 -12.75
N THR A 191 3.11 -22.53 -11.98
CA THR A 191 2.94 -23.95 -12.29
C THR A 191 2.17 -24.20 -13.60
N VAL A 192 1.28 -23.30 -13.95
CA VAL A 192 0.38 -23.43 -15.13
C VAL A 192 0.84 -22.53 -16.29
N ALA A 193 1.27 -21.31 -15.98
CA ALA A 193 1.67 -20.29 -16.94
C ALA A 193 3.06 -19.71 -16.57
N PRO A 194 4.17 -20.45 -16.75
CA PRO A 194 5.51 -20.03 -16.30
C PRO A 194 5.99 -18.74 -16.95
N GLN A 195 5.45 -18.36 -18.10
CA GLN A 195 5.80 -17.13 -18.82
C GLN A 195 4.85 -15.96 -18.51
N CYS A 196 3.83 -16.14 -17.70
CA CYS A 196 2.91 -15.08 -17.29
C CYS A 196 3.68 -13.93 -16.62
N PHE A 197 3.43 -12.68 -16.98
CA PHE A 197 3.91 -11.52 -16.23
C PHE A 197 3.00 -11.26 -15.03
N ILE A 198 3.59 -11.15 -13.84
CA ILE A 198 2.87 -10.97 -12.59
C ILE A 198 3.14 -9.58 -12.04
N ILE A 199 2.11 -8.74 -11.94
CA ILE A 199 2.18 -7.35 -11.47
C ILE A 199 1.48 -7.24 -10.13
N VAL A 200 2.16 -6.64 -9.14
CA VAL A 200 1.64 -6.49 -7.77
C VAL A 200 1.34 -5.03 -7.47
N ASP A 201 0.13 -4.77 -7.02
CA ASP A 201 -0.25 -3.52 -6.37
C ASP A 201 0.00 -3.65 -4.87
N SER A 202 1.15 -3.11 -4.41
CA SER A 202 1.52 -3.09 -2.98
C SER A 202 1.29 -1.72 -2.34
N ILE A 203 0.52 -0.85 -2.98
CA ILE A 203 0.34 0.54 -2.50
C ILE A 203 -0.18 0.59 -1.06
N GLN A 204 -1.09 -0.30 -0.68
CA GLN A 204 -1.60 -0.35 0.68
C GLN A 204 -0.63 -1.08 1.62
N HIS A 205 -0.10 -2.23 1.23
CA HIS A 205 0.78 -3.07 2.05
C HIS A 205 2.09 -2.38 2.45
N ALA A 206 2.67 -1.55 1.58
CA ALA A 206 4.00 -0.98 1.73
C ALA A 206 4.24 -0.20 3.05
N ALA A 207 3.18 0.27 3.71
CA ALA A 207 3.25 0.94 5.00
C ALA A 207 3.01 0.01 6.21
N HIS A 208 2.63 -1.24 5.96
CA HIS A 208 2.15 -2.15 6.99
C HIS A 208 3.01 -3.39 7.17
N GLY A 209 3.87 -3.74 6.19
CA GLY A 209 4.58 -5.01 6.23
C GLY A 209 5.90 -5.05 5.48
N VAL A 210 6.43 -6.26 5.38
CA VAL A 210 7.68 -6.55 4.68
C VAL A 210 7.42 -6.63 3.18
N MET A 211 8.22 -5.89 2.40
CA MET A 211 8.25 -6.00 0.95
C MET A 211 9.34 -6.99 0.54
N ASP A 212 8.97 -8.06 -0.19
CA ASP A 212 9.93 -9.03 -0.73
C ASP A 212 9.47 -9.53 -2.10
N MET A 213 9.67 -8.70 -3.10
CA MET A 213 9.27 -9.02 -4.48
C MET A 213 10.17 -10.07 -5.12
N GLY A 214 11.41 -10.16 -4.66
CA GLY A 214 12.36 -11.20 -5.09
C GLY A 214 11.88 -12.59 -4.70
N ALA A 215 11.56 -12.81 -3.42
CA ALA A 215 11.04 -14.08 -2.93
C ALA A 215 9.66 -14.41 -3.52
N CYS A 216 8.82 -13.42 -3.80
CA CYS A 216 7.52 -13.63 -4.44
C CYS A 216 7.62 -14.09 -5.90
N GLY A 217 8.75 -13.87 -6.60
CA GLY A 217 8.96 -14.29 -7.99
C GLY A 217 8.03 -13.57 -8.98
N VAL A 218 7.72 -12.31 -8.71
CA VAL A 218 6.85 -11.45 -9.53
C VAL A 218 7.65 -10.61 -10.52
N ASP A 219 7.00 -9.87 -11.41
CA ASP A 219 7.67 -9.14 -12.48
C ASP A 219 7.58 -7.63 -12.38
N GLY A 220 6.62 -7.13 -11.65
CA GLY A 220 6.47 -5.70 -11.43
C GLY A 220 5.72 -5.40 -10.15
N CYS A 221 6.09 -4.30 -9.52
CA CYS A 221 5.44 -3.84 -8.29
C CYS A 221 5.37 -2.31 -8.28
N ALA A 222 4.30 -1.77 -7.68
CA ALA A 222 4.12 -0.35 -7.53
C ALA A 222 3.69 0.03 -6.12
N LEU A 223 4.14 1.21 -5.68
CA LEU A 223 3.70 1.86 -4.45
C LEU A 223 3.53 3.37 -4.63
N SER A 224 2.92 4.03 -3.65
CA SER A 224 2.75 5.49 -3.58
C SER A 224 3.51 6.04 -2.37
N GLY A 225 4.35 7.07 -2.58
CA GLY A 225 5.16 7.65 -1.51
C GLY A 225 4.35 8.10 -0.30
N TYR A 226 3.22 8.79 -0.51
CA TYR A 226 2.38 9.31 0.57
C TYR A 226 1.68 8.23 1.43
N LYS A 227 1.65 6.98 0.96
CA LYS A 227 1.16 5.85 1.73
C LYS A 227 2.23 5.30 2.68
N VAL A 228 3.50 5.43 2.32
CA VAL A 228 4.65 4.88 3.03
C VAL A 228 5.49 6.01 3.66
N PHE A 229 4.86 6.81 4.53
CA PHE A 229 5.48 7.84 5.38
C PHE A 229 6.16 9.00 4.63
N SER A 230 5.98 9.09 3.32
CA SER A 230 6.54 10.15 2.50
C SER A 230 5.47 11.13 2.02
N ARG A 231 5.78 11.90 0.98
CA ARG A 231 4.92 12.96 0.45
C ARG A 231 4.08 12.50 -0.75
N HIS A 232 3.07 13.29 -1.09
CA HIS A 232 2.31 13.15 -2.33
C HIS A 232 3.16 13.44 -3.59
N ASN A 233 2.55 13.20 -4.75
CA ASN A 233 3.03 13.54 -6.10
C ASN A 233 4.24 12.72 -6.57
N TYR A 234 4.37 11.47 -6.10
CA TYR A 234 5.18 10.46 -6.76
C TYR A 234 4.74 9.05 -6.41
N GLY A 235 4.97 8.14 -7.34
CA GLY A 235 4.93 6.69 -7.12
C GLY A 235 6.31 6.10 -7.38
N VAL A 236 6.55 4.91 -6.85
CA VAL A 236 7.76 4.12 -7.10
C VAL A 236 7.34 2.80 -7.74
N GLY A 237 8.03 2.43 -8.81
CA GLY A 237 7.88 1.16 -9.49
C GLY A 237 9.17 0.36 -9.46
N TRP A 238 9.02 -0.95 -9.47
CA TRP A 238 10.08 -1.90 -9.78
C TRP A 238 9.61 -2.85 -10.88
N VAL A 239 10.52 -3.19 -11.79
CA VAL A 239 10.33 -4.22 -12.83
C VAL A 239 11.48 -5.21 -12.82
N SER A 240 11.16 -6.49 -12.99
CA SER A 240 12.14 -7.57 -13.11
C SER A 240 13.00 -7.42 -14.38
N PRO A 241 14.18 -8.04 -14.44
CA PRO A 241 15.02 -7.98 -15.64
C PRO A 241 14.28 -8.39 -16.92
N ARG A 242 13.44 -9.42 -16.87
CA ARG A 242 12.69 -9.87 -18.06
C ARG A 242 11.56 -8.92 -18.47
N MET A 243 11.05 -8.10 -17.54
CA MET A 243 10.05 -7.10 -17.84
C MET A 243 10.67 -5.75 -18.22
N SER A 244 11.89 -5.47 -17.78
CA SER A 244 12.51 -4.14 -17.93
C SER A 244 12.66 -3.68 -19.36
N THR A 245 12.80 -4.61 -20.30
CA THR A 245 12.99 -4.34 -21.73
C THR A 245 11.71 -4.50 -22.56
N LEU A 246 10.56 -4.74 -21.93
CA LEU A 246 9.28 -4.75 -22.65
C LEU A 246 8.98 -3.37 -23.25
N PRO A 247 8.26 -3.32 -24.39
CA PRO A 247 7.80 -2.06 -24.95
C PRO A 247 7.02 -1.23 -23.93
N HIS A 248 7.50 -0.04 -23.62
CA HIS A 248 6.88 0.91 -22.71
C HIS A 248 7.11 2.35 -23.19
N GLU A 249 6.47 3.31 -22.52
CA GLU A 249 6.66 4.73 -22.84
C GLU A 249 8.07 5.17 -22.44
N LYS A 250 8.84 5.63 -23.41
CA LYS A 250 10.17 6.21 -23.24
C LYS A 250 10.43 7.23 -24.34
N LEU A 251 11.40 8.11 -24.14
CA LEU A 251 11.86 9.01 -25.19
C LEU A 251 12.69 8.24 -26.23
N ASP A 252 12.53 8.59 -27.49
CA ASP A 252 13.34 7.99 -28.56
C ASP A 252 14.84 8.19 -28.30
N GLY A 253 15.59 7.11 -28.47
CA GLY A 253 17.04 7.12 -28.25
C GLY A 253 17.48 6.85 -26.81
N THR A 254 16.55 6.70 -25.83
CA THR A 254 16.90 6.20 -24.50
C THR A 254 17.09 4.68 -24.48
N ALA A 255 17.80 4.16 -23.48
CA ALA A 255 17.97 2.72 -23.27
C ALA A 255 16.62 2.00 -23.12
N ASP A 256 16.56 0.71 -23.45
CA ASP A 256 15.32 -0.06 -23.41
C ASP A 256 14.79 -0.27 -21.98
N ASP A 257 15.67 -0.22 -21.00
CA ASP A 257 15.35 -0.31 -19.57
C ASP A 257 15.17 1.06 -18.87
N PHE A 258 15.03 2.15 -19.64
CA PHE A 258 14.83 3.49 -19.09
C PHE A 258 13.35 3.78 -18.87
N TRP A 259 12.89 3.60 -17.64
CA TRP A 259 11.47 3.69 -17.25
C TRP A 259 11.01 5.08 -16.78
N GLU A 260 11.90 6.04 -16.53
CA GLU A 260 11.50 7.41 -16.23
C GLU A 260 11.05 8.14 -17.49
N LEU A 261 9.86 8.70 -17.49
CA LEU A 261 9.36 9.53 -18.58
C LEU A 261 9.64 11.01 -18.29
N GLY A 262 10.67 11.56 -18.92
CA GLY A 262 11.13 12.93 -18.72
C GLY A 262 12.05 13.11 -17.50
N THR A 263 12.36 14.36 -17.17
CA THR A 263 13.15 14.71 -15.99
C THR A 263 12.31 14.56 -14.73
N ARG A 264 12.73 13.66 -13.85
CA ARG A 264 12.02 13.41 -12.60
C ARG A 264 12.53 14.29 -11.46
N ASP A 265 11.64 14.59 -10.53
CA ASP A 265 11.93 15.30 -9.31
C ASP A 265 12.95 14.53 -8.44
N THR A 266 14.16 15.08 -8.28
CA THR A 266 15.20 14.48 -7.43
C THR A 266 14.76 14.37 -5.98
N ALA A 267 13.88 15.28 -5.51
CA ALA A 267 13.33 15.20 -4.17
C ALA A 267 12.46 13.95 -3.96
N ALA A 268 11.81 13.41 -5.00
CA ALA A 268 11.07 12.15 -4.89
C ALA A 268 12.00 10.98 -4.51
N PHE A 269 13.15 10.91 -5.16
CA PHE A 269 14.18 9.91 -4.83
C PHE A 269 14.71 10.07 -3.41
N ALA A 270 15.15 11.28 -3.06
CA ALA A 270 15.71 11.57 -1.74
C ALA A 270 14.71 11.34 -0.59
N THR A 271 13.43 11.71 -0.78
CA THR A 271 12.39 11.49 0.22
C THR A 271 12.08 10.01 0.44
N PHE A 272 12.22 9.19 -0.59
CA PHE A 272 12.11 7.74 -0.42
C PHE A 272 13.30 7.15 0.35
N SER A 273 14.52 7.65 0.10
CA SER A 273 15.68 7.29 0.92
C SER A 273 15.50 7.60 2.40
N GLU A 274 14.79 8.70 2.75
CA GLU A 274 14.48 9.00 4.15
C GLU A 274 13.51 7.99 4.77
N VAL A 275 12.58 7.45 4.00
CA VAL A 275 11.73 6.33 4.44
C VAL A 275 12.57 5.09 4.73
N VAL A 276 13.47 4.71 3.81
CA VAL A 276 14.33 3.54 4.00
C VAL A 276 15.28 3.72 5.20
N LYS A 277 15.82 4.91 5.40
CA LYS A 277 16.63 5.23 6.60
C LYS A 277 15.82 5.13 7.90
N TYR A 278 14.56 5.55 7.87
CA TYR A 278 13.66 5.41 9.02
C TYR A 278 13.41 3.94 9.36
N LEU A 279 13.13 3.10 8.36
CA LEU A 279 12.90 1.67 8.57
C LEU A 279 14.19 0.95 9.03
N ASP A 280 15.35 1.32 8.47
CA ASP A 280 16.66 0.81 8.91
C ASP A 280 16.93 1.17 10.39
N TRP A 281 16.63 2.44 10.79
CA TRP A 281 16.68 2.85 12.16
C TRP A 281 15.71 2.03 13.04
N LEU A 282 14.45 1.91 12.66
CA LEU A 282 13.47 1.14 13.44
C LEU A 282 13.91 -0.32 13.60
N GLY A 283 14.41 -0.93 12.52
CA GLY A 283 14.96 -2.28 12.58
C GLY A 283 16.12 -2.43 13.56
N SER A 284 16.99 -1.42 13.66
CA SER A 284 18.08 -1.41 14.64
C SER A 284 17.62 -1.23 16.09
N GLN A 285 16.39 -0.74 16.33
CA GLN A 285 15.81 -0.63 17.68
C GLN A 285 15.11 -1.91 18.13
N VAL A 286 14.72 -2.77 17.18
CA VAL A 286 13.95 -4.01 17.47
C VAL A 286 14.74 -5.29 17.20
N SER A 287 15.99 -5.17 16.74
CA SER A 287 16.88 -6.31 16.47
C SER A 287 18.35 -5.92 16.57
N ASP A 288 19.21 -6.92 16.83
CA ASP A 288 20.68 -6.79 16.82
C ASP A 288 21.30 -7.11 15.44
N LEU A 289 20.49 -7.12 14.37
CA LEU A 289 20.95 -7.45 13.01
C LEU A 289 21.84 -6.34 12.47
N SER A 290 22.93 -6.71 11.78
CA SER A 290 23.85 -5.75 11.15
C SER A 290 23.54 -5.52 9.67
N ASP A 291 22.92 -6.48 9.02
CA ASP A 291 22.53 -6.36 7.62
C ASP A 291 21.34 -5.41 7.46
N ARG A 292 21.42 -4.50 6.49
CA ARG A 292 20.42 -3.44 6.30
C ARG A 292 19.08 -4.00 5.83
N ARG A 293 19.09 -4.98 4.91
CA ARG A 293 17.86 -5.62 4.43
C ARG A 293 17.17 -6.35 5.58
N ALA A 294 17.91 -7.13 6.36
CA ALA A 294 17.37 -7.83 7.50
C ALA A 294 16.78 -6.87 8.58
N ARG A 295 17.37 -5.67 8.76
CA ARG A 295 16.77 -4.64 9.63
C ARG A 295 15.45 -4.09 9.08
N LEU A 296 15.34 -3.87 7.76
CA LEU A 296 14.06 -3.46 7.17
C LEU A 296 12.97 -4.52 7.39
N GLU A 297 13.32 -5.80 7.28
CA GLU A 297 12.41 -6.92 7.59
C GLU A 297 12.02 -6.93 9.06
N ALA A 298 12.96 -6.75 9.98
CA ALA A 298 12.68 -6.64 11.41
C ALA A 298 11.76 -5.46 11.72
N ALA A 299 11.95 -4.31 11.07
CA ALA A 299 11.07 -3.15 11.17
C ALA A 299 9.66 -3.47 10.68
N GLY A 300 9.52 -4.06 9.49
CA GLY A 300 8.23 -4.47 8.93
C GLY A 300 7.49 -5.44 9.85
N ASN A 301 8.17 -6.45 10.37
CA ASN A 301 7.59 -7.41 11.32
C ASN A 301 7.14 -6.73 12.63
N ALA A 302 7.91 -5.77 13.15
CA ALA A 302 7.55 -5.03 14.36
C ALA A 302 6.33 -4.11 14.12
N MET A 303 6.24 -3.47 12.94
CA MET A 303 5.08 -2.68 12.55
C MET A 303 3.83 -3.55 12.43
N MET A 304 3.90 -4.68 11.73
CA MET A 304 2.80 -5.64 11.61
C MET A 304 2.31 -6.13 12.98
N ALA A 305 3.23 -6.47 13.87
CA ALA A 305 2.88 -6.96 15.22
C ALA A 305 2.19 -5.85 16.06
N GLN A 306 2.64 -4.60 15.96
CA GLN A 306 2.00 -3.47 16.62
C GLN A 306 0.59 -3.24 16.08
N GLU A 307 0.43 -3.22 14.77
CA GLU A 307 -0.86 -2.98 14.12
C GLU A 307 -1.85 -4.11 14.34
N ALA A 308 -1.41 -5.37 14.31
CA ALA A 308 -2.24 -6.54 14.63
C ALA A 308 -2.79 -6.45 16.06
N HIS A 309 -1.96 -5.99 17.02
CA HIS A 309 -2.40 -5.76 18.39
C HIS A 309 -3.44 -4.63 18.50
N LEU A 310 -3.27 -3.53 17.75
CA LEU A 310 -4.25 -2.43 17.74
C LEU A 310 -5.58 -2.86 17.09
N VAL A 311 -5.51 -3.66 16.03
CA VAL A 311 -6.68 -4.27 15.38
C VAL A 311 -7.41 -5.22 16.33
N ASP A 312 -6.68 -6.05 17.07
CA ASP A 312 -7.25 -6.95 18.07
C ASP A 312 -8.01 -6.17 19.16
N ILE A 313 -7.41 -5.11 19.70
CA ILE A 313 -8.09 -4.23 20.66
C ILE A 313 -9.33 -3.58 20.04
N ALA A 314 -9.24 -3.09 18.82
CA ALA A 314 -10.37 -2.44 18.14
C ALA A 314 -11.54 -3.41 17.95
N ILE A 315 -11.26 -4.67 17.58
CA ILE A 315 -12.30 -5.68 17.33
C ILE A 315 -12.83 -6.29 18.62
N ASN A 316 -11.95 -6.67 19.55
CA ASN A 316 -12.29 -7.48 20.73
C ASN A 316 -12.42 -6.68 22.02
N GLY A 317 -11.89 -5.45 22.06
CA GLY A 317 -11.85 -4.60 23.26
C GLY A 317 -10.64 -4.89 24.15
N ALA A 318 -10.46 -4.04 25.15
CA ALA A 318 -9.45 -4.21 26.21
C ALA A 318 -9.78 -3.35 27.42
N ASP A 319 -9.18 -3.64 28.57
CA ASP A 319 -9.28 -2.88 29.82
C ASP A 319 -10.75 -2.61 30.26
N GLY A 320 -11.66 -3.55 30.00
CA GLY A 320 -13.07 -3.41 30.31
C GLY A 320 -13.90 -2.65 29.27
N GLN A 321 -13.27 -2.06 28.25
CA GLN A 321 -13.96 -1.41 27.14
C GLN A 321 -14.34 -2.46 26.08
N PRO A 322 -15.62 -2.55 25.64
CA PRO A 322 -16.05 -3.49 24.60
C PRO A 322 -15.43 -3.13 23.25
N GLY A 323 -15.05 -4.14 22.48
CA GLY A 323 -14.60 -3.96 21.10
C GLY A 323 -15.76 -3.79 20.13
N ILE A 324 -15.47 -3.40 18.90
CA ILE A 324 -16.46 -3.14 17.84
C ILE A 324 -17.40 -4.33 17.67
N ARG A 325 -16.92 -5.59 17.72
CA ARG A 325 -17.77 -6.78 17.55
C ARG A 325 -18.86 -6.94 18.59
N ALA A 326 -18.71 -6.32 19.78
CA ALA A 326 -19.66 -6.38 20.88
C ALA A 326 -20.64 -5.20 20.89
N LEU A 327 -20.48 -4.19 20.05
CA LEU A 327 -21.34 -3.03 20.00
C LEU A 327 -22.67 -3.35 19.30
N PRO A 328 -23.80 -2.71 19.70
CA PRO A 328 -25.10 -2.95 19.12
C PRO A 328 -25.11 -2.74 17.59
N GLY A 329 -25.63 -3.73 16.87
CA GLY A 329 -25.78 -3.65 15.41
C GLY A 329 -24.49 -3.66 14.61
N ALA A 330 -23.33 -3.96 15.23
CA ALA A 330 -22.05 -3.96 14.55
C ALA A 330 -21.94 -5.09 13.51
N TYR A 331 -21.49 -4.74 12.32
CA TYR A 331 -21.07 -5.64 11.25
C TYR A 331 -19.64 -5.31 10.84
N ILE A 332 -18.72 -6.28 10.92
CA ILE A 332 -17.32 -6.12 10.52
C ILE A 332 -17.12 -6.74 9.15
N VAL A 333 -16.71 -5.93 8.18
CA VAL A 333 -16.46 -6.36 6.80
C VAL A 333 -15.31 -7.35 6.77
N GLY A 334 -15.53 -8.51 6.13
CA GLY A 334 -14.56 -9.61 6.07
C GLY A 334 -14.45 -10.45 7.35
N GLY A 335 -15.39 -10.25 8.31
CA GLY A 335 -15.47 -11.00 9.57
C GLY A 335 -14.49 -10.53 10.65
N PRO A 336 -14.85 -10.69 11.94
CA PRO A 336 -13.99 -10.23 13.04
C PRO A 336 -12.73 -11.08 13.25
N ASP A 337 -12.78 -12.36 12.94
CA ASP A 337 -11.72 -13.32 13.25
C ASP A 337 -10.87 -13.67 12.00
N ASN A 338 -10.82 -12.79 11.00
CA ASN A 338 -10.09 -13.04 9.75
C ASN A 338 -8.57 -12.87 9.96
N PRO A 339 -7.75 -13.93 9.79
CA PRO A 339 -6.33 -13.89 10.07
C PRO A 339 -5.50 -13.12 9.01
N TYR A 340 -6.11 -12.81 7.86
CA TYR A 340 -5.45 -12.07 6.78
C TYR A 340 -5.61 -10.56 6.90
N ARG A 341 -6.20 -10.08 8.00
CA ARG A 341 -6.41 -8.65 8.24
C ARG A 341 -5.12 -7.97 8.67
N GLU A 342 -4.73 -6.95 7.92
CA GLU A 342 -3.68 -5.99 8.30
C GLU A 342 -4.27 -4.79 9.09
N GLY A 343 -3.52 -3.73 9.27
CA GLY A 343 -3.79 -2.56 10.11
C GLY A 343 -5.07 -1.77 9.80
N LEU A 344 -6.18 -2.43 9.41
CA LEU A 344 -7.41 -1.75 8.99
C LEU A 344 -8.65 -2.57 9.38
N VAL A 345 -9.67 -1.88 9.92
CA VAL A 345 -10.99 -2.45 10.21
C VAL A 345 -12.06 -1.60 9.52
N SER A 346 -12.85 -2.23 8.65
CA SER A 346 -14.06 -1.64 8.08
C SER A 346 -15.30 -2.25 8.72
N TYR A 347 -16.26 -1.41 9.11
CA TYR A 347 -17.43 -1.83 9.85
C TYR A 347 -18.62 -0.89 9.60
N ALA A 348 -19.82 -1.35 9.95
CA ALA A 348 -21.06 -0.55 9.95
C ALA A 348 -21.90 -0.90 11.17
N PHE A 349 -22.87 -0.06 11.48
CA PHE A 349 -23.84 -0.29 12.53
C PHE A 349 -25.26 -0.28 11.96
N ALA A 350 -26.07 -1.28 12.31
CA ALA A 350 -27.46 -1.34 11.89
C ALA A 350 -28.23 -0.12 12.42
N GLY A 351 -28.94 0.57 11.55
CA GLY A 351 -29.77 1.73 11.92
C GLY A 351 -29.01 3.06 12.05
N ILE A 352 -27.67 3.09 11.95
CA ILE A 352 -26.90 4.34 12.02
C ILE A 352 -26.09 4.50 10.72
N PRO A 353 -26.33 5.56 9.92
CA PRO A 353 -25.55 5.81 8.71
C PRO A 353 -24.05 5.97 9.00
N SER A 354 -23.17 5.32 8.20
CA SER A 354 -21.72 5.40 8.40
C SER A 354 -21.18 6.83 8.36
N ALA A 355 -21.78 7.71 7.56
CA ALA A 355 -21.41 9.12 7.49
C ALA A 355 -21.68 9.86 8.80
N GLU A 356 -22.81 9.57 9.46
CA GLU A 356 -23.19 10.15 10.75
C GLU A 356 -22.21 9.73 11.86
N VAL A 357 -21.85 8.45 11.91
CA VAL A 357 -20.85 7.96 12.87
C VAL A 357 -19.51 8.67 12.67
N VAL A 358 -19.04 8.80 11.42
CA VAL A 358 -17.78 9.49 11.11
C VAL A 358 -17.83 10.97 11.50
N ASP A 359 -18.95 11.65 11.27
CA ASP A 359 -19.15 13.05 11.70
C ASP A 359 -19.09 13.19 13.23
N LEU A 360 -19.77 12.30 13.96
CA LEU A 360 -19.75 12.27 15.42
C LEU A 360 -18.35 11.98 15.99
N LEU A 361 -17.58 11.10 15.33
CA LEU A 361 -16.19 10.83 15.68
C LEU A 361 -15.30 12.06 15.40
N ASN A 362 -15.47 12.72 14.25
CA ASN A 362 -14.73 13.94 13.92
C ASN A 362 -14.99 15.08 14.92
N GLN A 363 -16.22 15.25 15.41
CA GLN A 363 -16.57 16.21 16.46
C GLN A 363 -15.84 15.93 17.77
N ARG A 364 -15.49 14.68 18.04
CA ARG A 364 -14.70 14.23 19.19
C ARG A 364 -13.17 14.24 18.93
N GLY A 365 -12.74 14.76 17.77
CA GLY A 365 -11.34 14.79 17.38
C GLY A 365 -10.79 13.44 16.92
N ILE A 366 -11.63 12.47 16.57
CA ILE A 366 -11.23 11.15 16.09
C ILE A 366 -11.46 11.08 14.59
N ARG A 367 -10.37 11.09 13.81
CA ARG A 367 -10.44 11.07 12.35
C ARG A 367 -10.47 9.65 11.81
N THR A 368 -11.60 9.30 11.19
CA THR A 368 -11.84 8.06 10.45
C THR A 368 -12.39 8.40 9.05
N HIS A 369 -12.75 7.42 8.25
CA HIS A 369 -13.21 7.65 6.89
C HIS A 369 -14.47 6.85 6.55
N VAL A 370 -15.40 7.47 5.79
CA VAL A 370 -16.52 6.76 5.16
C VAL A 370 -16.10 6.19 3.81
N ARG A 371 -16.20 4.87 3.65
CA ARG A 371 -16.15 4.24 2.32
C ARG A 371 -17.57 4.11 1.78
N LYS A 372 -17.77 4.51 0.54
CA LYS A 372 -19.08 4.43 -0.14
C LYS A 372 -19.02 3.40 -1.26
N ALA A 373 -20.15 2.84 -1.64
CA ALA A 373 -20.29 2.01 -2.82
C ALA A 373 -20.20 2.87 -4.09
N ASP A 374 -19.00 3.42 -4.32
CA ASP A 374 -18.62 4.23 -5.47
C ASP A 374 -17.55 3.50 -6.31
N TYR A 375 -16.99 4.19 -7.30
CA TYR A 375 -15.98 3.61 -8.18
C TYR A 375 -14.69 3.16 -7.46
N PHE A 376 -14.46 3.59 -6.20
CA PHE A 376 -13.33 3.13 -5.40
C PHE A 376 -13.61 1.88 -4.57
N SER A 377 -14.85 1.62 -4.19
CA SER A 377 -15.19 0.58 -3.22
C SER A 377 -16.45 -0.22 -3.55
N GLY A 378 -17.17 0.13 -4.62
CA GLY A 378 -18.36 -0.59 -5.03
C GLY A 378 -18.08 -2.06 -5.35
N ASN A 379 -16.88 -2.37 -5.89
CA ASN A 379 -16.44 -3.74 -6.11
C ASN A 379 -16.47 -4.62 -4.84
N ILE A 380 -16.37 -4.02 -3.66
CA ILE A 380 -16.42 -4.70 -2.36
C ILE A 380 -17.79 -4.56 -1.71
N LEU A 381 -18.38 -3.35 -1.74
CA LEU A 381 -19.60 -3.03 -0.98
C LEU A 381 -20.87 -3.47 -1.70
N ASP A 382 -20.94 -3.36 -3.04
CA ASP A 382 -22.13 -3.79 -3.81
C ASP A 382 -22.46 -5.29 -3.63
N PRO A 383 -21.48 -6.24 -3.67
CA PRO A 383 -21.76 -7.65 -3.39
C PRO A 383 -22.27 -7.91 -1.96
N LEU A 384 -21.99 -7.01 -1.02
CA LEU A 384 -22.46 -7.08 0.37
C LEU A 384 -23.79 -6.35 0.58
N GLU A 385 -24.35 -5.73 -0.45
CA GLU A 385 -25.56 -4.91 -0.39
C GLU A 385 -25.42 -3.74 0.61
N MET A 386 -24.21 -3.15 0.69
CA MET A 386 -23.87 -2.06 1.59
C MET A 386 -23.64 -0.77 0.82
N ASP A 387 -24.36 0.30 1.16
CA ASP A 387 -24.14 1.63 0.59
C ASP A 387 -22.82 2.27 1.07
N SER A 388 -22.42 1.96 2.30
CA SER A 388 -21.21 2.52 2.92
C SER A 388 -20.75 1.73 4.13
N CYS A 389 -19.48 1.93 4.52
CA CYS A 389 -18.94 1.49 5.80
C CYS A 389 -17.99 2.54 6.40
N ILE A 390 -17.74 2.44 7.71
CA ILE A 390 -16.72 3.21 8.40
C ILE A 390 -15.40 2.46 8.23
N ARG A 391 -14.33 3.14 7.87
CA ARG A 391 -13.00 2.59 7.81
C ARG A 391 -12.10 3.25 8.86
N THR A 392 -11.60 2.46 9.78
CA THR A 392 -10.57 2.85 10.75
C THR A 392 -9.28 2.13 10.38
N SER A 393 -8.20 2.88 10.16
CA SER A 393 -6.91 2.32 9.77
C SER A 393 -5.82 2.78 10.72
N PHE A 394 -5.13 1.80 11.27
CA PHE A 394 -4.05 1.96 12.22
C PHE A 394 -2.70 2.00 11.49
N CYS A 395 -1.71 2.53 12.15
CA CYS A 395 -0.32 2.42 11.77
C CYS A 395 0.52 2.23 13.04
N HIS A 396 1.73 1.75 12.91
CA HIS A 396 2.59 1.38 14.04
C HIS A 396 2.86 2.53 15.04
N TYR A 397 2.66 3.79 14.66
CA TYR A 397 2.74 4.95 15.57
C TYR A 397 1.45 5.24 16.35
N ASN A 398 0.36 4.52 16.08
CA ASN A 398 -0.84 4.63 16.91
C ASN A 398 -0.68 3.90 18.24
N THR A 399 -1.43 4.32 19.25
CA THR A 399 -1.33 3.81 20.61
C THR A 399 -2.59 3.04 21.03
N LYS A 400 -2.45 2.13 21.99
CA LYS A 400 -3.60 1.47 22.66
C LYS A 400 -4.59 2.49 23.23
N ALA A 401 -4.10 3.57 23.86
CA ALA A 401 -4.95 4.60 24.44
C ALA A 401 -5.83 5.30 23.38
N GLU A 402 -5.27 5.58 22.20
CA GLU A 402 -6.03 6.13 21.08
C GLU A 402 -7.15 5.18 20.64
N VAL A 403 -6.89 3.86 20.58
CA VAL A 403 -7.91 2.86 20.22
C VAL A 403 -9.00 2.75 21.30
N LEU A 404 -8.64 2.78 22.59
CA LEU A 404 -9.64 2.79 23.67
C LEU A 404 -10.54 4.03 23.63
N THR A 405 -9.98 5.21 23.31
CA THR A 405 -10.77 6.44 23.10
C THR A 405 -11.74 6.31 21.93
N LEU A 406 -11.33 5.65 20.83
CA LEU A 406 -12.24 5.33 19.73
C LEU A 406 -13.39 4.42 20.19
N LEU A 407 -13.08 3.35 20.93
CA LEU A 407 -14.09 2.40 21.41
C LEU A 407 -15.09 3.03 22.39
N GLU A 408 -14.63 3.90 23.28
CA GLU A 408 -15.48 4.68 24.17
C GLU A 408 -16.45 5.56 23.36
N ALA A 409 -15.94 6.31 22.38
CA ALA A 409 -16.76 7.14 21.52
C ALA A 409 -17.78 6.33 20.70
N LEU A 410 -17.38 5.18 20.15
CA LEU A 410 -18.29 4.28 19.43
C LEU A 410 -19.36 3.68 20.34
N THR A 411 -19.01 3.34 21.58
CA THR A 411 -19.97 2.83 22.58
C THR A 411 -21.06 3.87 22.88
N GLU A 412 -20.66 5.13 23.12
CA GLU A 412 -21.62 6.24 23.33
C GLU A 412 -22.52 6.45 22.10
N ILE A 413 -21.96 6.45 20.89
CA ILE A 413 -22.71 6.69 19.64
C ILE A 413 -23.72 5.58 19.38
N THR A 414 -23.39 4.31 19.69
CA THR A 414 -24.28 3.17 19.41
C THR A 414 -25.31 2.90 20.50
N GLN A 415 -25.21 3.58 21.65
CA GLN A 415 -26.17 3.49 22.77
C GLN A 415 -27.12 4.71 22.84
N ALA A 416 -26.85 5.77 22.09
CA ALA A 416 -27.66 6.98 22.02
C ALA A 416 -28.90 6.77 21.14
#